data_9a5f4b23e332b94ea0bdbaf6ad4d4fcd
#
_entry.id   9a5f4b23e332b94ea0bdbaf6ad4d4fcd
#
_cell.length_a   1.000
_cell.length_b   1.000
_cell.length_c   1.000
_cell.angle_alpha   90.00
_cell.angle_beta   90.00
_cell.angle_gamma   90.00
#
_symmetry.space_group_name_H-M   'P 1'
#
loop_
_entity.id
_entity.type
_entity.pdbx_description
1 polymer ?
#
loop_
_entity_poly.entity_id
_entity_poly.type
_entity_poly.pdbx_seq_one_letter_code
_entity_poly.pdbx_strand_id
1 'polypeptide(L)'
;MADQLTNDNIMAVLGQVKDPEIGRDLVSLGMVKNIEINGTAVDLTVELTTPACPLKAKIESDIVDGLESLGASAVRVDWASNVKRSFGGPAADLIPGVKNTIAVASGKGGVGKTTVAVNLAVSLARDGARVGLLDADITGPNVPLMMGTVGAHVTGASGRVNPVVSHGVKMMSIQYFLTGDAPVIWRGPLIHSAIQQFLRDVEWGELDYLVVDLPPGTGDAALSISQLIPLSGALVVTTPQEVSLMDARKAIAMFTKV
;
A
#
# COMPACT_ATOMS: atom_id res chain seq x y z
N MET A 1 -40.38 19.75 10.38
CA MET A 1 -39.27 19.23 9.55
C MET A 1 -37.96 19.09 10.35
N ALA A 2 -37.67 19.90 11.37
CA ALA A 2 -36.49 19.73 12.21
C ALA A 2 -36.53 18.49 13.13
N ASP A 3 -37.72 17.91 13.37
CA ASP A 3 -37.89 16.70 14.23
C ASP A 3 -37.47 15.37 13.55
N GLN A 4 -37.07 15.40 12.28
CA GLN A 4 -36.67 14.21 11.53
C GLN A 4 -35.14 13.93 11.58
N LEU A 5 -34.32 14.95 11.80
CA LEU A 5 -32.86 14.85 11.87
C LEU A 5 -32.46 14.53 13.32
N THR A 6 -32.57 13.27 13.66
CA THR A 6 -32.05 12.71 14.93
C THR A 6 -30.92 11.74 14.64
N ASN A 7 -30.06 11.51 15.63
CA ASN A 7 -28.94 10.56 15.49
C ASN A 7 -29.44 9.17 15.08
N ASP A 8 -30.57 8.71 15.67
CA ASP A 8 -31.17 7.42 15.37
C ASP A 8 -31.66 7.32 13.92
N ASN A 9 -32.32 8.38 13.42
CA ASN A 9 -32.82 8.41 12.05
C ASN A 9 -31.67 8.49 11.02
N ILE A 10 -30.63 9.26 11.33
CA ILE A 10 -29.40 9.32 10.50
C ILE A 10 -28.72 7.94 10.48
N MET A 11 -28.55 7.29 11.61
CA MET A 11 -27.99 5.96 11.68
C MET A 11 -28.83 4.92 10.93
N ALA A 12 -30.16 5.04 10.96
CA ALA A 12 -31.05 4.18 10.19
C ALA A 12 -30.88 4.35 8.67
N VAL A 13 -30.70 5.58 8.21
CA VAL A 13 -30.39 5.87 6.78
C VAL A 13 -29.02 5.35 6.40
N LEU A 14 -27.99 5.62 7.21
CA LEU A 14 -26.63 5.13 6.97
C LEU A 14 -26.52 3.59 7.03
N GLY A 15 -27.41 2.93 7.75
CA GLY A 15 -27.58 1.47 7.75
C GLY A 15 -28.16 0.90 6.44
N GLN A 16 -28.59 1.75 5.50
CA GLN A 16 -29.00 1.34 4.16
C GLN A 16 -27.90 1.58 3.11
N VAL A 17 -26.94 2.46 3.41
CA VAL A 17 -25.80 2.74 2.53
C VAL A 17 -24.79 1.60 2.66
N LYS A 18 -24.56 0.88 1.57
CA LYS A 18 -23.66 -0.28 1.53
C LYS A 18 -22.30 0.10 0.96
N ASP A 19 -21.25 -0.43 1.58
CA ASP A 19 -19.94 -0.50 0.94
C ASP A 19 -20.04 -1.44 -0.27
N PRO A 20 -19.78 -0.95 -1.50
CA PRO A 20 -20.00 -1.77 -2.69
C PRO A 20 -19.01 -2.94 -2.84
N GLU A 21 -17.84 -2.88 -2.19
CA GLU A 21 -16.83 -3.96 -2.21
C GLU A 21 -17.18 -5.04 -1.19
N ILE A 22 -17.60 -4.63 0.01
CA ILE A 22 -17.86 -5.55 1.11
C ILE A 22 -19.31 -6.06 1.07
N GLY A 23 -20.24 -5.30 0.43
CA GLY A 23 -21.66 -5.65 0.33
C GLY A 23 -22.45 -5.51 1.63
N ARG A 24 -21.86 -4.91 2.68
CA ARG A 24 -22.47 -4.64 3.98
C ARG A 24 -22.63 -3.15 4.20
N ASP A 25 -23.55 -2.78 5.06
CA ASP A 25 -23.82 -1.37 5.38
C ASP A 25 -22.74 -0.73 6.25
N LEU A 26 -22.61 0.61 6.15
CA LEU A 26 -21.57 1.38 6.83
C LEU A 26 -21.66 1.31 8.36
N VAL A 27 -22.88 1.16 8.89
CA VAL A 27 -23.12 1.10 10.34
C VAL A 27 -22.68 -0.25 10.91
N SER A 28 -23.08 -1.35 10.26
CA SER A 28 -22.67 -2.71 10.67
C SER A 28 -21.16 -2.94 10.52
N LEU A 29 -20.51 -2.22 9.60
CA LEU A 29 -19.06 -2.23 9.43
C LEU A 29 -18.33 -1.33 10.45
N GLY A 30 -19.06 -0.54 11.25
CA GLY A 30 -18.48 0.40 12.20
C GLY A 30 -17.70 1.54 11.54
N MET A 31 -18.03 1.87 10.30
CA MET A 31 -17.34 2.90 9.52
C MET A 31 -17.83 4.32 9.87
N VAL A 32 -19.05 4.46 10.38
CA VAL A 32 -19.58 5.75 10.84
C VAL A 32 -19.00 6.07 12.21
N LYS A 33 -18.34 7.23 12.35
CA LYS A 33 -17.67 7.62 13.59
C LYS A 33 -18.38 8.80 14.25
N ASN A 34 -18.22 9.98 13.74
CA ASN A 34 -18.76 11.19 14.33
C ASN A 34 -20.00 11.66 13.55
N ILE A 35 -21.05 12.03 14.26
CA ILE A 35 -22.23 12.67 13.63
C ILE A 35 -22.52 13.92 14.46
N GLU A 36 -22.49 15.07 13.81
CA GLU A 36 -22.81 16.36 14.38
C GLU A 36 -23.98 16.98 13.61
N ILE A 37 -25.03 17.36 14.34
CA ILE A 37 -26.25 17.93 13.75
C ILE A 37 -26.33 19.40 14.15
N ASN A 38 -26.24 20.27 13.15
CA ASN A 38 -26.29 21.72 13.33
C ASN A 38 -27.55 22.31 12.63
N GLY A 39 -28.69 22.29 13.32
CA GLY A 39 -29.98 22.63 12.74
C GLY A 39 -30.40 21.63 11.66
N THR A 40 -30.29 21.98 10.40
CA THR A 40 -30.57 21.10 9.25
C THR A 40 -29.30 20.67 8.50
N ALA A 41 -28.13 21.07 8.98
CA ALA A 41 -26.86 20.60 8.45
C ALA A 41 -26.36 19.39 9.24
N VAL A 42 -25.76 18.41 8.54
CA VAL A 42 -25.21 17.19 9.12
C VAL A 42 -23.74 17.07 8.71
N ASP A 43 -22.86 17.07 9.69
CA ASP A 43 -21.44 16.76 9.52
C ASP A 43 -21.17 15.34 10.06
N LEU A 44 -20.52 14.47 9.27
CA LEU A 44 -20.20 13.12 9.72
C LEU A 44 -18.82 12.68 9.25
N THR A 45 -18.21 11.78 10.03
CA THR A 45 -16.92 11.17 9.69
C THR A 45 -17.13 9.70 9.31
N VAL A 46 -16.63 9.32 8.14
CA VAL A 46 -16.60 7.93 7.67
C VAL A 46 -15.17 7.41 7.68
N GLU A 47 -14.92 6.36 8.47
CA GLU A 47 -13.61 5.71 8.60
C GLU A 47 -13.53 4.52 7.66
N LEU A 48 -12.70 4.64 6.63
CA LEU A 48 -12.42 3.58 5.66
C LEU A 48 -11.32 2.63 6.16
N THR A 49 -11.28 1.41 5.62
CA THR A 49 -10.20 0.44 5.87
C THR A 49 -8.91 0.77 5.09
N THR A 50 -9.00 1.62 4.08
CA THR A 50 -7.88 2.15 3.29
C THR A 50 -8.14 3.59 2.87
N PRO A 51 -7.13 4.48 2.86
CA PRO A 51 -7.30 5.83 2.32
C PRO A 51 -7.51 5.83 0.78
N ALA A 52 -7.06 4.78 0.10
CA ALA A 52 -7.12 4.60 -1.35
C ALA A 52 -8.40 3.85 -1.80
N CYS A 53 -9.56 4.19 -1.25
CA CYS A 53 -10.83 3.59 -1.67
C CYS A 53 -11.32 4.22 -2.99
N PRO A 54 -11.43 3.46 -4.10
CA PRO A 54 -11.86 4.01 -5.39
C PRO A 54 -13.36 4.38 -5.41
N LEU A 55 -14.12 3.89 -4.44
CA LEU A 55 -15.58 4.06 -4.37
C LEU A 55 -16.02 5.19 -3.42
N LYS A 56 -15.08 5.99 -2.93
CA LYS A 56 -15.33 7.13 -2.04
C LYS A 56 -16.46 8.03 -2.54
N ALA A 57 -16.37 8.45 -3.80
CA ALA A 57 -17.35 9.36 -4.41
C ALA A 57 -18.75 8.73 -4.48
N LYS A 58 -18.85 7.42 -4.71
CA LYS A 58 -20.13 6.72 -4.72
C LYS A 58 -20.73 6.63 -3.32
N ILE A 59 -19.95 6.24 -2.33
CA ILE A 59 -20.40 6.16 -0.93
C ILE A 59 -20.85 7.54 -0.46
N GLU A 60 -20.11 8.61 -0.79
CA GLU A 60 -20.48 9.99 -0.47
C GLU A 60 -21.82 10.38 -1.10
N SER A 61 -22.02 10.10 -2.39
CA SER A 61 -23.31 10.36 -3.06
C SER A 61 -24.45 9.63 -2.36
N ASP A 62 -24.28 8.33 -2.07
CA ASP A 62 -25.33 7.53 -1.42
C ASP A 62 -25.66 8.05 0.01
N ILE A 63 -24.67 8.56 0.73
CA ILE A 63 -24.87 9.21 2.05
C ILE A 63 -25.64 10.51 1.89
N VAL A 64 -25.19 11.38 0.98
CA VAL A 64 -25.81 12.70 0.75
C VAL A 64 -27.27 12.54 0.33
N ASP A 65 -27.54 11.70 -0.69
CA ASP A 65 -28.90 11.45 -1.18
C ASP A 65 -29.82 10.92 -0.08
N GLY A 66 -29.32 10.01 0.75
CA GLY A 66 -30.07 9.47 1.88
C GLY A 66 -30.40 10.50 2.95
N LEU A 67 -29.44 11.34 3.35
CA LEU A 67 -29.63 12.36 4.38
C LEU A 67 -30.43 13.56 3.89
N GLU A 68 -30.29 13.97 2.63
CA GLU A 68 -31.15 14.99 2.00
C GLU A 68 -32.61 14.53 1.94
N SER A 69 -32.86 13.25 1.64
CA SER A 69 -34.21 12.66 1.69
C SER A 69 -34.80 12.66 3.10
N LEU A 70 -33.97 12.64 4.14
CA LEU A 70 -34.37 12.78 5.54
C LEU A 70 -34.66 14.26 5.94
N GLY A 71 -34.25 15.22 5.10
CA GLY A 71 -34.48 16.67 5.30
C GLY A 71 -33.21 17.45 5.67
N ALA A 72 -32.03 16.89 5.49
CA ALA A 72 -30.77 17.64 5.62
C ALA A 72 -30.67 18.69 4.49
N SER A 73 -30.32 19.93 4.83
CA SER A 73 -30.09 20.99 3.85
C SER A 73 -28.66 21.10 3.38
N ALA A 74 -27.73 20.49 4.15
CA ALA A 74 -26.31 20.38 3.82
C ALA A 74 -25.74 19.14 4.51
N VAL A 75 -24.95 18.38 3.80
CA VAL A 75 -24.26 17.19 4.31
C VAL A 75 -22.77 17.33 4.02
N ARG A 76 -21.95 17.18 5.06
CA ARG A 76 -20.49 17.16 4.93
C ARG A 76 -19.97 15.80 5.41
N VAL A 77 -19.21 15.13 4.54
CA VAL A 77 -18.58 13.86 4.86
C VAL A 77 -17.08 14.08 4.99
N ASP A 78 -16.56 13.95 6.22
CA ASP A 78 -15.13 13.93 6.48
C ASP A 78 -14.64 12.48 6.42
N TRP A 79 -13.51 12.27 5.75
CA TRP A 79 -12.96 10.95 5.52
C TRP A 79 -11.77 10.68 6.44
N ALA A 80 -11.88 9.62 7.22
CA ALA A 80 -10.77 9.04 7.98
C ALA A 80 -10.38 7.69 7.39
N SER A 81 -9.21 7.19 7.73
CA SER A 81 -8.80 5.84 7.35
C SER A 81 -8.07 5.14 8.49
N ASN A 82 -8.39 3.88 8.68
CA ASN A 82 -7.77 3.03 9.70
C ASN A 82 -7.26 1.75 9.05
N VAL A 83 -6.08 1.84 8.46
CA VAL A 83 -5.40 0.69 7.86
C VAL A 83 -4.94 -0.24 8.98
N LYS A 84 -5.52 -1.44 9.03
CA LYS A 84 -5.14 -2.46 10.01
C LYS A 84 -3.85 -3.15 9.56
N ARG A 85 -3.04 -3.55 10.54
CA ARG A 85 -1.87 -4.40 10.27
C ARG A 85 -2.33 -5.82 9.93
N SER A 86 -1.82 -6.39 8.83
CA SER A 86 -2.26 -7.69 8.33
C SER A 86 -1.28 -8.83 8.60
N PHE A 87 -0.13 -8.54 9.21
CA PHE A 87 0.88 -9.54 9.54
C PHE A 87 1.41 -9.38 10.97
N GLY A 88 2.02 -10.45 11.49
CA GLY A 88 2.68 -10.50 12.80
C GLY A 88 3.88 -11.46 12.80
N GLY A 89 4.42 -11.73 13.97
CA GLY A 89 5.57 -12.64 14.14
C GLY A 89 6.94 -11.97 14.00
N PRO A 90 8.06 -12.73 14.07
CA PRO A 90 9.41 -12.19 14.16
C PRO A 90 9.85 -11.33 12.97
N ALA A 91 9.36 -11.60 11.76
CA ALA A 91 9.64 -10.78 10.59
C ALA A 91 9.01 -9.38 10.69
N ALA A 92 7.93 -9.25 11.44
CA ALA A 92 7.27 -7.97 11.69
C ALA A 92 8.13 -7.01 12.53
N ASP A 93 9.06 -7.54 13.33
CA ASP A 93 9.96 -6.75 14.17
C ASP A 93 11.03 -6.00 13.36
N LEU A 94 11.27 -6.44 12.10
CA LEU A 94 12.17 -5.73 11.18
C LEU A 94 11.59 -4.39 10.71
N ILE A 95 10.26 -4.30 10.62
CA ILE A 95 9.53 -3.12 10.10
C ILE A 95 8.33 -2.77 11.01
N PRO A 96 8.56 -2.42 12.29
CA PRO A 96 7.49 -2.29 13.29
C PRO A 96 6.43 -1.24 12.93
N GLY A 97 6.80 -0.18 12.22
CA GLY A 97 5.91 0.91 11.79
C GLY A 97 5.13 0.61 10.51
N VAL A 98 5.36 -0.52 9.83
CA VAL A 98 4.68 -0.88 8.58
C VAL A 98 3.45 -1.73 8.87
N LYS A 99 2.30 -1.36 8.30
CA LYS A 99 1.04 -2.07 8.50
C LYS A 99 0.81 -3.19 7.50
N ASN A 100 1.15 -2.96 6.22
CA ASN A 100 0.98 -3.94 5.15
C ASN A 100 2.17 -3.93 4.22
N THR A 101 2.59 -5.10 3.78
CA THR A 101 3.67 -5.27 2.80
C THR A 101 3.16 -6.01 1.58
N ILE A 102 3.31 -5.39 0.42
CA ILE A 102 2.84 -5.93 -0.86
C ILE A 102 4.04 -6.24 -1.73
N ALA A 103 4.28 -7.51 -2.02
CA ALA A 103 5.29 -7.92 -2.98
C ALA A 103 4.78 -7.73 -4.41
N VAL A 104 5.60 -7.14 -5.29
CA VAL A 104 5.37 -7.14 -6.73
C VAL A 104 6.38 -8.06 -7.37
N ALA A 105 5.89 -9.12 -7.97
CA ALA A 105 6.67 -10.23 -8.51
C ALA A 105 6.36 -10.50 -9.97
N SER A 106 7.21 -11.26 -10.62
CA SER A 106 6.99 -11.76 -11.97
C SER A 106 7.68 -13.09 -12.18
N GLY A 107 7.12 -13.96 -13.01
CA GLY A 107 7.73 -15.24 -13.37
C GLY A 107 8.97 -15.09 -14.25
N LYS A 108 9.11 -13.96 -14.97
CA LYS A 108 10.27 -13.63 -15.83
C LYS A 108 10.52 -12.13 -15.91
N GLY A 109 11.70 -11.74 -16.41
CA GLY A 109 12.05 -10.35 -16.63
C GLY A 109 11.30 -9.71 -17.83
N GLY A 110 11.24 -8.37 -17.85
CA GLY A 110 10.73 -7.59 -18.98
C GLY A 110 9.20 -7.53 -19.12
N VAL A 111 8.43 -7.98 -18.12
CA VAL A 111 6.96 -7.96 -18.16
C VAL A 111 6.34 -6.68 -17.59
N GLY A 112 7.15 -5.73 -17.12
CA GLY A 112 6.67 -4.48 -16.51
C GLY A 112 6.51 -4.52 -14.99
N LYS A 113 7.13 -5.46 -14.28
CA LYS A 113 7.08 -5.63 -12.82
C LYS A 113 7.36 -4.30 -12.09
N THR A 114 8.54 -3.71 -12.29
CA THR A 114 8.94 -2.43 -11.67
C THR A 114 8.00 -1.29 -12.05
N THR A 115 7.50 -1.26 -13.30
CA THR A 115 6.49 -0.28 -13.72
C THR A 115 5.23 -0.38 -12.88
N VAL A 116 4.75 -1.58 -12.62
CA VAL A 116 3.58 -1.81 -11.76
C VAL A 116 3.88 -1.43 -10.31
N ALA A 117 5.06 -1.81 -9.78
CA ALA A 117 5.45 -1.49 -8.40
C ALA A 117 5.50 0.03 -8.15
N VAL A 118 6.14 0.78 -9.04
CA VAL A 118 6.26 2.25 -8.96
C VAL A 118 4.88 2.90 -9.06
N ASN A 119 4.07 2.52 -10.06
CA ASN A 119 2.75 3.12 -10.23
C ASN A 119 1.80 2.78 -9.07
N LEU A 120 1.85 1.57 -8.53
CA LEU A 120 1.08 1.19 -7.35
C LEU A 120 1.47 2.06 -6.15
N ALA A 121 2.76 2.21 -5.87
CA ALA A 121 3.24 3.02 -4.75
C ALA A 121 2.82 4.48 -4.88
N VAL A 122 3.00 5.08 -6.06
CA VAL A 122 2.62 6.48 -6.32
C VAL A 122 1.11 6.67 -6.27
N SER A 123 0.32 5.74 -6.81
CA SER A 123 -1.14 5.83 -6.76
C SER A 123 -1.66 5.77 -5.32
N LEU A 124 -1.18 4.84 -4.51
CA LEU A 124 -1.53 4.74 -3.09
C LEU A 124 -1.16 6.03 -2.32
N ALA A 125 0.02 6.61 -2.61
CA ALA A 125 0.44 7.86 -1.97
C ALA A 125 -0.44 9.06 -2.41
N ARG A 126 -0.83 9.14 -3.66
CA ARG A 126 -1.75 10.17 -4.18
C ARG A 126 -3.14 10.09 -3.55
N ASP A 127 -3.58 8.89 -3.20
CA ASP A 127 -4.85 8.66 -2.50
C ASP A 127 -4.74 8.85 -0.98
N GLY A 128 -3.58 9.35 -0.49
CA GLY A 128 -3.36 9.76 0.89
C GLY A 128 -2.78 8.70 1.82
N ALA A 129 -2.36 7.53 1.29
CA ALA A 129 -1.65 6.54 2.10
C ALA A 129 -0.20 6.95 2.34
N ARG A 130 0.36 6.56 3.49
CA ARG A 130 1.80 6.63 3.77
C ARG A 130 2.48 5.40 3.16
N VAL A 131 3.30 5.61 2.15
CA VAL A 131 3.83 4.53 1.31
C VAL A 131 5.35 4.52 1.29
N GLY A 132 5.90 3.30 1.42
CA GLY A 132 7.29 2.98 1.13
C GLY A 132 7.41 2.14 -0.14
N LEU A 133 8.52 2.25 -0.84
CA LEU A 133 8.90 1.42 -1.99
C LEU A 133 10.32 0.90 -1.81
N LEU A 134 10.46 -0.40 -1.65
CA LEU A 134 11.74 -1.09 -1.58
C LEU A 134 12.06 -1.74 -2.92
N ASP A 135 13.15 -1.30 -3.55
CA ASP A 135 13.74 -1.96 -4.72
C ASP A 135 14.60 -3.13 -4.24
N ALA A 136 14.06 -4.33 -4.33
CA ALA A 136 14.74 -5.55 -3.94
C ALA A 136 15.40 -6.28 -5.14
N ASP A 137 15.28 -5.73 -6.37
CA ASP A 137 16.01 -6.20 -7.54
C ASP A 137 17.44 -5.60 -7.57
N ILE A 138 18.27 -6.09 -6.67
CA ILE A 138 19.65 -5.59 -6.49
C ILE A 138 20.50 -5.74 -7.75
N THR A 139 20.18 -6.70 -8.61
CA THR A 139 20.92 -6.98 -9.85
C THR A 139 20.57 -6.05 -11.00
N GLY A 140 19.36 -5.51 -10.98
CA GLY A 140 18.89 -4.59 -12.03
C GLY A 140 17.98 -3.50 -11.43
N PRO A 141 18.50 -2.66 -10.52
CA PRO A 141 17.69 -1.67 -9.84
C PRO A 141 17.20 -0.60 -10.80
N ASN A 142 15.89 -0.49 -10.97
CA ASN A 142 15.27 0.46 -11.90
C ASN A 142 14.37 1.50 -11.20
N VAL A 143 14.04 1.31 -9.93
CA VAL A 143 13.18 2.22 -9.18
C VAL A 143 13.71 3.66 -9.16
N PRO A 144 15.01 3.92 -8.89
CA PRO A 144 15.55 5.28 -8.90
C PRO A 144 15.40 6.01 -10.23
N LEU A 145 15.59 5.29 -11.35
CA LEU A 145 15.40 5.85 -12.69
C LEU A 145 13.93 6.24 -12.92
N MET A 146 13.02 5.34 -12.62
CA MET A 146 11.58 5.53 -12.85
C MET A 146 10.96 6.60 -11.94
N MET A 147 11.54 6.79 -10.76
CA MET A 147 11.10 7.80 -9.78
C MET A 147 11.84 9.15 -9.90
N GLY A 148 12.72 9.30 -10.90
CA GLY A 148 13.47 10.53 -11.15
C GLY A 148 14.48 10.87 -10.05
N THR A 149 15.06 9.86 -9.40
CA THR A 149 15.97 10.03 -8.25
C THR A 149 17.36 9.47 -8.50
N VAL A 150 17.74 9.32 -9.77
CA VAL A 150 19.11 8.93 -10.16
C VAL A 150 20.10 9.99 -9.65
N GLY A 151 21.17 9.53 -9.01
CA GLY A 151 22.18 10.41 -8.40
C GLY A 151 21.80 10.92 -7.00
N ALA A 152 20.63 10.59 -6.47
CA ALA A 152 20.34 10.82 -5.07
C ALA A 152 21.22 9.92 -4.20
N HIS A 153 21.67 10.47 -3.06
CA HIS A 153 22.42 9.72 -2.07
C HIS A 153 21.64 9.65 -0.77
N VAL A 154 21.69 8.50 -0.14
CA VAL A 154 21.12 8.33 1.19
C VAL A 154 21.96 9.04 2.23
N THR A 155 21.29 9.61 3.22
CA THR A 155 21.89 10.21 4.40
C THR A 155 21.51 9.41 5.64
N GLY A 156 22.30 9.46 6.67
CA GLY A 156 21.97 8.76 7.89
C GLY A 156 22.93 9.09 9.02
N ALA A 157 22.53 8.78 10.23
CA ALA A 157 23.34 8.94 11.43
C ALA A 157 23.10 7.75 12.37
N SER A 158 24.12 7.39 13.15
CA SER A 158 23.99 6.37 14.21
C SER A 158 23.48 5.00 13.74
N GLY A 159 23.84 4.58 12.51
CA GLY A 159 23.45 3.28 11.94
C GLY A 159 22.05 3.23 11.31
N ARG A 160 21.35 4.38 11.26
CA ARG A 160 20.05 4.51 10.58
C ARG A 160 20.22 5.25 9.25
N VAL A 161 19.39 4.90 8.27
CA VAL A 161 19.45 5.43 6.91
C VAL A 161 18.13 6.12 6.58
N ASN A 162 18.19 7.38 6.18
CA ASN A 162 17.00 8.09 5.71
C ASN A 162 16.63 7.62 4.31
N PRO A 163 15.37 7.26 4.04
CA PRO A 163 14.93 6.92 2.71
C PRO A 163 14.94 8.15 1.80
N VAL A 164 15.17 7.93 0.51
CA VAL A 164 14.94 8.96 -0.50
C VAL A 164 13.43 9.15 -0.67
N VAL A 165 12.97 10.40 -0.81
CA VAL A 165 11.54 10.68 -0.97
C VAL A 165 11.29 11.32 -2.33
N SER A 166 10.36 10.76 -3.10
CA SER A 166 9.85 11.33 -4.34
C SER A 166 8.36 10.97 -4.51
N HIS A 167 7.59 11.89 -5.08
CA HIS A 167 6.13 11.72 -5.28
C HIS A 167 5.35 11.28 -4.03
N GLY A 168 5.79 11.70 -2.83
CA GLY A 168 5.18 11.30 -1.57
C GLY A 168 5.51 9.87 -1.10
N VAL A 169 6.39 9.15 -1.81
CA VAL A 169 6.81 7.78 -1.50
C VAL A 169 8.22 7.80 -0.89
N LYS A 170 8.41 7.11 0.23
CA LYS A 170 9.73 6.82 0.81
C LYS A 170 10.37 5.65 0.06
N MET A 171 11.59 5.79 -0.40
CA MET A 171 12.22 4.78 -1.25
C MET A 171 13.58 4.35 -0.74
N MET A 172 13.89 3.06 -0.98
CA MET A 172 15.21 2.50 -0.79
C MET A 172 15.58 1.58 -1.95
N SER A 173 16.78 1.78 -2.48
CA SER A 173 17.40 0.94 -3.51
C SER A 173 18.89 0.88 -3.26
N ILE A 174 19.49 -0.23 -3.63
CA ILE A 174 20.96 -0.39 -3.57
C ILE A 174 21.67 0.66 -4.43
N GLN A 175 21.03 1.15 -5.48
CA GLN A 175 21.63 2.14 -6.38
C GLN A 175 22.00 3.44 -5.67
N TYR A 176 21.35 3.80 -4.57
CA TYR A 176 21.69 5.01 -3.79
C TYR A 176 23.02 4.92 -3.04
N PHE A 177 23.60 3.72 -2.94
CA PHE A 177 24.91 3.48 -2.34
C PHE A 177 26.03 3.29 -3.35
N LEU A 178 25.67 3.11 -4.64
CA LEU A 178 26.65 2.88 -5.69
C LEU A 178 27.15 4.22 -6.26
N THR A 179 28.46 4.38 -6.35
CA THR A 179 29.10 5.52 -7.00
C THR A 179 29.65 5.05 -8.36
N GLY A 180 29.03 5.56 -9.44
CA GLY A 180 29.44 5.24 -10.82
C GLY A 180 28.91 3.89 -11.32
N ASP A 181 29.34 3.51 -12.54
CA ASP A 181 28.87 2.32 -13.27
C ASP A 181 29.70 1.05 -12.97
N ALA A 182 30.43 1.01 -11.86
CA ALA A 182 31.25 -0.16 -11.53
C ALA A 182 30.34 -1.37 -11.25
N PRO A 183 30.55 -2.50 -11.94
CA PRO A 183 29.76 -3.69 -11.70
C PRO A 183 30.06 -4.27 -10.33
N VAL A 184 29.04 -4.32 -9.47
CA VAL A 184 29.14 -4.99 -8.17
C VAL A 184 28.62 -6.42 -8.32
N ILE A 185 29.45 -7.40 -8.01
CA ILE A 185 29.06 -8.81 -8.07
C ILE A 185 28.32 -9.15 -6.77
N TRP A 186 27.00 -9.22 -6.84
CA TRP A 186 26.14 -9.60 -5.73
C TRP A 186 25.97 -11.12 -5.69
N ARG A 187 26.36 -11.74 -4.58
CA ARG A 187 26.08 -13.16 -4.31
C ARG A 187 24.86 -13.29 -3.40
N GLY A 188 24.11 -14.40 -3.51
CA GLY A 188 22.85 -14.62 -2.78
C GLY A 188 22.87 -14.23 -1.29
N PRO A 189 23.87 -14.65 -0.48
CA PRO A 189 23.94 -14.25 0.93
C PRO A 189 24.09 -12.74 1.14
N LEU A 190 24.79 -12.04 0.25
CA LEU A 190 24.94 -10.58 0.33
C LEU A 190 23.62 -9.86 -0.01
N ILE A 191 22.88 -10.37 -0.98
CA ILE A 191 21.56 -9.84 -1.33
C ILE A 191 20.61 -9.96 -0.14
N HIS A 192 20.54 -11.14 0.48
CA HIS A 192 19.72 -11.37 1.66
C HIS A 192 20.05 -10.39 2.80
N SER A 193 21.36 -10.26 3.10
CA SER A 193 21.83 -9.35 4.15
C SER A 193 21.51 -7.88 3.83
N ALA A 194 21.65 -7.45 2.58
CA ALA A 194 21.33 -6.08 2.18
C ALA A 194 19.84 -5.78 2.32
N ILE A 195 18.97 -6.70 1.88
CA ILE A 195 17.52 -6.52 2.05
C ILE A 195 17.13 -6.51 3.53
N GLN A 196 17.71 -7.39 4.35
CA GLN A 196 17.48 -7.39 5.79
C GLN A 196 17.90 -6.05 6.44
N GLN A 197 19.04 -5.48 6.03
CA GLN A 197 19.47 -4.16 6.47
C GLN A 197 18.52 -3.08 6.00
N PHE A 198 18.04 -3.10 4.77
CA PHE A 198 17.06 -2.12 4.26
C PHE A 198 15.74 -2.16 5.01
N LEU A 199 15.29 -3.34 5.42
CA LEU A 199 14.10 -3.45 6.25
C LEU A 199 14.33 -2.86 7.65
N ARG A 200 15.47 -3.19 8.29
CA ARG A 200 15.74 -2.86 9.68
C ARG A 200 16.29 -1.44 9.89
N ASP A 201 17.25 -1.04 9.04
CA ASP A 201 18.08 0.15 9.29
C ASP A 201 17.54 1.41 8.60
N VAL A 202 16.63 1.28 7.63
CA VAL A 202 15.95 2.41 6.99
C VAL A 202 14.88 3.00 7.91
N GLU A 203 14.84 4.33 8.02
CA GLU A 203 13.83 5.08 8.78
C GLU A 203 12.49 5.13 8.01
N TRP A 204 11.85 3.96 7.89
CA TRP A 204 10.54 3.88 7.25
C TRP A 204 9.48 4.70 8.01
N GLY A 205 9.57 4.73 9.36
CA GLY A 205 8.54 5.32 10.22
C GLY A 205 7.21 4.61 10.07
N GLU A 206 6.12 5.34 10.29
CA GLU A 206 4.78 4.79 10.14
C GLU A 206 4.38 4.75 8.66
N LEU A 207 4.15 3.55 8.13
CA LEU A 207 3.65 3.31 6.77
C LEU A 207 2.36 2.51 6.80
N ASP A 208 1.42 2.88 5.93
CA ASP A 208 0.22 2.09 5.67
C ASP A 208 0.55 0.91 4.73
N TYR A 209 1.47 1.16 3.74
CA TYR A 209 1.93 0.15 2.79
C TYR A 209 3.43 0.26 2.52
N LEU A 210 4.10 -0.88 2.48
CA LEU A 210 5.45 -1.03 1.91
C LEU A 210 5.32 -1.90 0.64
N VAL A 211 5.52 -1.30 -0.51
CA VAL A 211 5.58 -2.01 -1.79
C VAL A 211 7.01 -2.51 -1.98
N VAL A 212 7.18 -3.78 -2.32
CA VAL A 212 8.49 -4.39 -2.55
C VAL A 212 8.57 -4.89 -3.99
N ASP A 213 9.44 -4.28 -4.78
CA ASP A 213 9.74 -4.71 -6.14
C ASP A 213 10.76 -5.86 -6.09
N LEU A 214 10.28 -7.09 -6.24
CA LEU A 214 11.10 -8.29 -6.14
C LEU A 214 11.97 -8.52 -7.39
N PRO A 215 13.09 -9.26 -7.30
CA PRO A 215 13.80 -9.71 -8.48
C PRO A 215 12.91 -10.58 -9.37
N PRO A 216 13.14 -10.60 -10.70
CA PRO A 216 12.34 -11.40 -11.61
C PRO A 216 12.58 -12.90 -11.43
N GLY A 217 11.57 -13.71 -11.74
CA GLY A 217 11.64 -15.15 -11.68
C GLY A 217 11.18 -15.73 -10.34
N THR A 218 11.23 -17.06 -10.24
CA THR A 218 10.82 -17.86 -9.07
C THR A 218 12.00 -18.61 -8.42
N GLY A 219 13.21 -18.12 -8.67
CA GLY A 219 14.43 -18.72 -8.16
C GLY A 219 14.71 -18.39 -6.70
N ASP A 220 15.84 -18.88 -6.19
CA ASP A 220 16.22 -18.79 -4.78
C ASP A 220 16.26 -17.37 -4.24
N ALA A 221 16.63 -16.37 -5.05
CA ALA A 221 16.68 -14.98 -4.63
C ALA A 221 15.26 -14.44 -4.33
N ALA A 222 14.29 -14.62 -5.23
CA ALA A 222 12.92 -14.20 -5.04
C ALA A 222 12.27 -14.93 -3.84
N LEU A 223 12.50 -16.23 -3.72
CA LEU A 223 11.99 -17.03 -2.61
C LEU A 223 12.57 -16.57 -1.26
N SER A 224 13.89 -16.44 -1.16
CA SER A 224 14.57 -16.02 0.07
C SER A 224 14.14 -14.64 0.55
N ILE A 225 13.97 -13.70 -0.39
CA ILE A 225 13.49 -12.35 -0.07
C ILE A 225 12.02 -12.42 0.39
N SER A 226 11.19 -13.22 -0.28
CA SER A 226 9.78 -13.37 0.09
C SER A 226 9.60 -13.99 1.48
N GLN A 227 10.50 -14.85 1.91
CA GLN A 227 10.49 -15.44 3.26
C GLN A 227 10.98 -14.45 4.35
N LEU A 228 11.84 -13.51 3.97
CA LEU A 228 12.38 -12.50 4.88
C LEU A 228 11.37 -11.40 5.21
N ILE A 229 10.51 -11.07 4.25
CA ILE A 229 9.56 -9.95 4.35
C ILE A 229 8.23 -10.46 4.89
N PRO A 230 7.64 -9.80 5.91
CA PRO A 230 6.30 -10.15 6.38
C PRO A 230 5.25 -9.72 5.36
N LEU A 231 4.89 -10.57 4.42
CA LEU A 231 3.99 -10.24 3.32
C LEU A 231 2.52 -10.25 3.76
N SER A 232 1.79 -9.21 3.36
CA SER A 232 0.32 -9.15 3.41
C SER A 232 -0.31 -9.75 2.16
N GLY A 233 0.41 -9.69 1.04
CA GLY A 233 -0.02 -10.22 -0.24
C GLY A 233 1.04 -10.04 -1.32
N ALA A 234 0.81 -10.68 -2.47
CA ALA A 234 1.69 -10.58 -3.62
C ALA A 234 0.89 -10.29 -4.90
N LEU A 235 1.40 -9.37 -5.71
CA LEU A 235 0.92 -9.05 -7.04
C LEU A 235 1.86 -9.68 -8.07
N VAL A 236 1.35 -10.59 -8.90
CA VAL A 236 2.14 -11.27 -9.93
C VAL A 236 1.87 -10.63 -11.29
N VAL A 237 2.88 -9.97 -11.85
CA VAL A 237 2.83 -9.29 -13.14
C VAL A 237 3.26 -10.27 -14.25
N THR A 238 2.47 -10.35 -15.31
CA THR A 238 2.74 -11.22 -16.46
C THR A 238 2.26 -10.58 -17.77
N THR A 239 2.68 -11.15 -18.89
CA THR A 239 2.16 -10.85 -20.23
C THR A 239 1.29 -12.02 -20.71
N PRO A 240 0.40 -11.83 -21.72
CA PRO A 240 -0.59 -12.84 -22.09
C PRO A 240 -0.04 -14.05 -22.85
N GLN A 241 1.27 -14.08 -23.16
CA GLN A 241 1.89 -15.21 -23.86
C GLN A 241 1.93 -16.45 -22.95
N GLU A 242 1.66 -17.63 -23.50
CA GLU A 242 1.56 -18.89 -22.76
C GLU A 242 2.80 -19.19 -21.92
N VAL A 243 3.99 -18.94 -22.46
CA VAL A 243 5.26 -19.10 -21.72
C VAL A 243 5.30 -18.23 -20.46
N SER A 244 4.82 -16.97 -20.55
CA SER A 244 4.76 -16.07 -19.41
C SER A 244 3.72 -16.52 -18.38
N LEU A 245 2.57 -17.01 -18.83
CA LEU A 245 1.51 -17.52 -17.97
C LEU A 245 1.96 -18.78 -17.20
N MET A 246 2.76 -19.65 -17.84
CA MET A 246 3.35 -20.80 -17.14
C MET A 246 4.26 -20.36 -15.99
N ASP A 247 5.10 -19.35 -16.19
CA ASP A 247 5.98 -18.84 -15.16
C ASP A 247 5.23 -18.06 -14.09
N ALA A 248 4.17 -17.33 -14.45
CA ALA A 248 3.29 -16.67 -13.48
C ALA A 248 2.58 -17.68 -12.57
N ARG A 249 2.12 -18.82 -13.10
CA ARG A 249 1.53 -19.90 -12.27
C ARG A 249 2.53 -20.46 -11.26
N LYS A 250 3.82 -20.59 -11.63
CA LYS A 250 4.89 -20.99 -10.69
C LYS A 250 5.10 -19.93 -9.59
N ALA A 251 5.08 -18.64 -9.97
CA ALA A 251 5.20 -17.55 -9.00
C ALA A 251 4.02 -17.56 -8.00
N ILE A 252 2.79 -17.71 -8.47
CA ILE A 252 1.62 -17.83 -7.59
C ILE A 252 1.76 -19.04 -6.64
N ALA A 253 2.16 -20.21 -7.18
CA ALA A 253 2.36 -21.40 -6.37
C ALA A 253 3.49 -21.23 -5.32
N MET A 254 4.50 -20.40 -5.59
CA MET A 254 5.54 -20.04 -4.61
C MET A 254 4.92 -19.21 -3.47
N PHE A 255 4.16 -18.17 -3.77
CA PHE A 255 3.56 -17.30 -2.75
C PHE A 255 2.48 -17.97 -1.90
N THR A 256 1.83 -19.02 -2.40
CA THR A 256 0.91 -19.84 -1.59
C THR A 256 1.60 -20.70 -0.54
N LYS A 257 2.93 -20.83 -0.60
CA LYS A 257 3.73 -21.64 0.35
C LYS A 257 4.52 -20.78 1.33
N VAL A 258 4.61 -19.49 1.10
CA VAL A 258 5.32 -18.51 1.93
C VAL A 258 4.32 -17.72 2.75
#